data_3553e0c4c462410718a00b4a6f67e410
#
_entry.id   3553e0c4c462410718a00b4a6f67e410
#
_cell.length_a   1.000
_cell.length_b   1.000
_cell.length_c   1.000
_cell.angle_alpha   90.00
_cell.angle_beta   90.00
_cell.angle_gamma   90.00
#
_symmetry.space_group_name_H-M   'P 1'
#
loop_
_entity.id
_entity.type
_entity.pdbx_description
1 polymer ?
#
loop_
_entity_poly.entity_id
_entity_poly.type
_entity_poly.pdbx_seq_one_letter_code
_entity_poly.pdbx_strand_id
1 'polypeptide(L)'
;MAGLDYPNLVLIRRKARGLAGRMVAGWQHERMIPEFVRRAVDLIESAGPEPFFLYFPMCPPHNPIVPAPEFVGKGGVTGRESRYADWVYQGDHMLGQILDALERTGLAGHTLVMATGDNGAAKRPYPPLREAKSSIYEGGHREPFVARWPGKIQANSVSHRTICL
;
A
#
# COMPACT_ATOMS: atom_id res chain seq x y z
N MET A 1 33.42 4.94 3.62
CA MET A 1 31.99 5.23 3.67
C MET A 1 31.75 6.10 4.89
N ALA A 2 31.49 7.38 4.72
CA ALA A 2 31.15 8.27 5.82
C ALA A 2 29.78 7.84 6.37
N GLY A 3 29.74 7.50 7.66
CA GLY A 3 28.50 7.17 8.35
C GLY A 3 27.58 8.38 8.32
N LEU A 4 26.39 8.23 7.78
CA LEU A 4 25.33 9.22 7.89
C LEU A 4 24.97 9.34 9.37
N ASP A 5 25.42 10.43 9.99
CA ASP A 5 25.07 10.75 11.37
C ASP A 5 23.65 11.32 11.38
N TYR A 6 22.69 10.55 11.90
CA TYR A 6 21.31 10.99 12.06
C TYR A 6 21.11 11.42 13.52
N PRO A 7 21.24 12.71 13.84
CA PRO A 7 21.23 13.20 15.23
C PRO A 7 19.90 12.96 15.96
N ASN A 8 18.85 12.58 15.23
CA ASN A 8 17.50 12.35 15.77
C ASN A 8 17.11 10.86 15.87
N LEU A 9 18.08 9.93 15.77
CA LEU A 9 17.79 8.52 15.92
C LEU A 9 17.76 8.12 17.40
N VAL A 10 16.60 7.63 17.84
CA VAL A 10 16.38 7.09 19.19
C VAL A 10 16.37 5.57 19.15
N LEU A 11 17.10 4.94 20.09
CA LEU A 11 17.04 3.50 20.26
C LEU A 11 15.73 3.11 20.95
N ILE A 12 14.84 2.43 20.23
CA ILE A 12 13.60 1.92 20.81
C ILE A 12 13.81 0.46 21.22
N ARG A 13 13.80 0.22 22.53
CA ARG A 13 13.65 -1.13 23.09
C ARG A 13 12.17 -1.44 23.22
N ARG A 14 11.53 -1.98 22.18
CA ARG A 14 10.23 -2.61 22.34
C ARG A 14 10.39 -4.06 22.78
N LYS A 15 9.83 -4.40 23.94
CA LYS A 15 9.75 -5.76 24.48
C LYS A 15 8.80 -6.71 23.70
N ALA A 16 8.21 -6.28 22.60
CA ALA A 16 7.29 -7.09 21.82
C ALA A 16 8.01 -7.70 20.62
N ARG A 17 8.30 -8.98 20.72
CA ARG A 17 8.75 -9.88 19.63
C ARG A 17 10.06 -9.49 18.91
N GLY A 18 11.11 -9.16 19.67
CA GLY A 18 12.49 -9.35 19.18
C GLY A 18 13.03 -8.38 18.14
N LEU A 19 12.34 -7.32 17.79
CA LEU A 19 12.86 -6.28 16.92
C LEU A 19 13.28 -5.07 17.74
N ALA A 20 14.53 -5.08 18.21
CA ALA A 20 15.19 -3.87 18.68
C ALA A 20 15.81 -3.16 17.48
N GLY A 21 15.57 -1.86 17.32
CA GLY A 21 16.11 -1.08 16.23
C GLY A 21 16.24 0.40 16.59
N ARG A 22 16.89 1.15 15.69
CA ARG A 22 16.92 2.60 15.77
C ARG A 22 15.71 3.17 15.04
N MET A 23 15.08 4.19 15.59
CA MET A 23 13.95 4.87 15.00
C MET A 23 14.11 6.37 15.16
N VAL A 24 13.60 7.14 14.23
CA VAL A 24 13.61 8.60 14.33
C VAL A 24 12.80 9.04 15.55
N ALA A 25 13.28 10.03 16.30
CA ALA A 25 12.58 10.58 17.44
C ALA A 25 11.18 11.08 17.00
N GLY A 26 10.17 10.74 17.79
CA GLY A 26 8.78 11.11 17.48
C GLY A 26 8.11 10.28 16.39
N TRP A 27 8.76 9.23 15.87
CA TRP A 27 8.16 8.34 14.88
C TRP A 27 6.90 7.65 15.42
N GLN A 28 5.83 7.73 14.64
CA GLN A 28 4.55 7.05 14.88
C GLN A 28 4.21 6.22 13.67
N HIS A 29 4.15 4.91 13.84
CA HIS A 29 3.84 3.99 12.72
C HIS A 29 2.47 4.29 12.09
N GLU A 30 1.51 4.66 12.91
CA GLU A 30 0.15 4.99 12.52
C GLU A 30 0.08 6.20 11.56
N ARG A 31 1.06 7.11 11.64
CA ARG A 31 1.14 8.31 10.78
C ARG A 31 1.93 8.11 9.50
N MET A 32 2.67 7.01 9.39
CA MET A 32 3.54 6.75 8.25
C MET A 32 2.77 6.77 6.94
N ILE A 33 1.69 6.03 6.90
CA ILE A 33 0.91 5.87 5.68
C ILE A 33 0.15 7.15 5.29
N PRO A 34 -0.59 7.82 6.19
CA PRO A 34 -1.18 9.12 5.87
C PRO A 34 -0.17 10.13 5.32
N GLU A 35 1.04 10.15 5.86
CA GLU A 35 2.10 11.04 5.36
C GLU A 35 2.58 10.66 3.96
N PHE A 36 2.71 9.36 3.65
CA PHE A 36 3.08 8.93 2.31
C PHE A 36 2.03 9.32 1.27
N VAL A 37 0.75 9.14 1.60
CA VAL A 37 -0.35 9.54 0.71
C VAL A 37 -0.36 11.04 0.52
N ARG A 38 -0.24 11.80 1.60
CA ARG A 38 -0.17 13.26 1.51
C ARG A 38 0.91 13.71 0.52
N ARG A 39 2.12 13.14 0.61
CA ARG A 39 3.21 13.45 -0.32
C ARG A 39 2.93 13.02 -1.75
N ALA A 40 2.29 11.88 -1.96
CA ALA A 40 1.88 11.43 -3.29
C ALA A 40 0.83 12.38 -3.90
N VAL A 41 -0.14 12.81 -3.09
CA VAL A 41 -1.14 13.80 -3.49
C VAL A 41 -0.49 15.15 -3.80
N ASP A 42 0.39 15.66 -2.93
CA ASP A 42 1.13 16.90 -3.16
C ASP A 42 1.92 16.85 -4.48
N LEU A 43 2.56 15.70 -4.79
CA LEU A 43 3.28 15.52 -6.04
C LEU A 43 2.33 15.62 -7.25
N ILE A 44 1.18 14.97 -7.19
CA ILE A 44 0.18 14.99 -8.26
C ILE A 44 -0.39 16.42 -8.43
N GLU A 45 -0.73 17.09 -7.33
CA GLU A 45 -1.31 18.43 -7.34
C GLU A 45 -0.31 19.52 -7.79
N SER A 46 0.98 19.27 -7.57
CA SER A 46 2.06 20.15 -8.05
C SER A 46 2.62 19.76 -9.41
N ALA A 47 2.11 18.69 -10.04
CA ALA A 47 2.60 18.24 -11.33
C ALA A 47 2.39 19.31 -12.39
N GLY A 48 3.47 19.69 -13.06
CA GLY A 48 3.46 20.60 -14.22
C GLY A 48 3.07 19.87 -15.52
N PRO A 49 3.37 20.46 -16.67
CA PRO A 49 3.07 19.86 -17.98
C PRO A 49 3.96 18.66 -18.31
N GLU A 50 5.03 18.46 -17.58
CA GLU A 50 5.97 17.37 -17.83
C GLU A 50 5.42 16.01 -17.34
N PRO A 51 5.71 14.93 -18.07
CA PRO A 51 5.33 13.58 -17.61
C PRO A 51 5.99 13.23 -16.29
N PHE A 52 5.26 12.53 -15.42
CA PHE A 52 5.81 11.99 -14.17
C PHE A 52 5.64 10.47 -14.09
N PHE A 53 6.48 9.85 -13.28
CA PHE A 53 6.36 8.46 -12.87
C PHE A 53 6.34 8.40 -11.34
N LEU A 54 5.27 7.87 -10.77
CA LEU A 54 5.11 7.68 -9.32
C LEU A 54 5.10 6.18 -9.01
N TYR A 55 6.17 5.68 -8.39
CA TYR A 55 6.19 4.37 -7.77
C TYR A 55 5.82 4.52 -6.29
N PHE A 56 4.68 3.95 -5.92
CA PHE A 56 4.10 4.10 -4.58
C PHE A 56 3.93 2.75 -3.89
N PRO A 57 5.00 2.21 -3.23
CA PRO A 57 4.93 0.94 -2.52
C PRO A 57 4.17 1.11 -1.21
N MET A 58 2.91 0.73 -1.20
CA MET A 58 2.06 0.77 -0.01
C MET A 58 2.47 -0.31 1.00
N CYS A 59 2.52 0.04 2.30
CA CYS A 59 2.80 -0.92 3.36
C CYS A 59 1.65 -1.90 3.65
N PRO A 60 0.35 -1.49 3.63
CA PRO A 60 -0.74 -2.43 3.74
C PRO A 60 -0.73 -3.46 2.60
N PRO A 61 -1.04 -4.74 2.88
CA PRO A 61 -1.44 -5.28 4.19
C PRO A 61 -0.30 -5.90 5.01
N HIS A 62 0.98 -5.60 4.73
CA HIS A 62 2.14 -6.18 5.42
C HIS A 62 2.25 -5.72 6.89
N ASN A 63 2.95 -6.52 7.70
CA ASN A 63 3.27 -6.15 9.07
C ASN A 63 4.31 -4.98 9.13
N PRO A 64 4.27 -4.13 10.17
CA PRO A 64 3.35 -4.14 11.30
C PRO A 64 1.95 -3.66 10.92
N ILE A 65 0.91 -4.37 11.41
CA ILE A 65 -0.49 -3.98 11.20
C ILE A 65 -0.82 -2.85 12.20
N VAL A 66 -0.82 -1.64 11.71
CA VAL A 66 -0.96 -0.41 12.52
C VAL A 66 -1.86 0.62 11.80
N PRO A 67 -3.15 0.28 11.64
CA PRO A 67 -4.08 1.23 11.03
C PRO A 67 -4.08 2.54 11.82
N ALA A 68 -4.20 3.66 11.12
CA ALA A 68 -4.35 4.96 11.75
C ALA A 68 -5.67 5.01 12.55
N PRO A 69 -5.75 5.82 13.62
CA PRO A 69 -6.89 5.80 14.53
C PRO A 69 -8.26 5.95 13.85
N GLU A 70 -8.34 6.76 12.81
CA GLU A 70 -9.56 7.00 12.03
C GLU A 70 -10.04 5.81 11.23
N PHE A 71 -9.20 4.78 11.03
CA PHE A 71 -9.54 3.56 10.30
C PHE A 71 -9.89 2.39 11.22
N VAL A 72 -9.68 2.53 12.53
CA VAL A 72 -10.01 1.47 13.48
C VAL A 72 -11.52 1.21 13.47
N GLY A 73 -11.90 -0.06 13.23
CA GLY A 73 -13.29 -0.51 13.11
C GLY A 73 -13.92 -0.26 11.73
N LYS A 74 -13.19 0.24 10.75
CA LYS A 74 -13.72 0.53 9.41
C LYS A 74 -13.67 -0.67 8.45
N GLY A 75 -12.87 -1.68 8.73
CA GLY A 75 -12.73 -2.87 7.88
C GLY A 75 -13.93 -3.81 7.87
N GLY A 76 -14.99 -3.55 8.66
CA GLY A 76 -16.24 -4.32 8.65
C GLY A 76 -16.11 -5.74 9.20
N VAL A 77 -14.98 -6.12 9.79
CA VAL A 77 -14.71 -7.44 10.37
C VAL A 77 -14.48 -7.30 11.85
N THR A 78 -15.02 -8.24 12.63
CA THR A 78 -14.84 -8.30 14.09
C THR A 78 -13.92 -9.46 14.50
N GLY A 79 -13.43 -9.43 15.73
CA GLY A 79 -12.59 -10.49 16.29
C GLY A 79 -11.12 -10.38 15.87
N ARG A 80 -10.46 -11.53 15.73
CA ARG A 80 -9.00 -11.61 15.54
C ARG A 80 -8.47 -10.90 14.30
N GLU A 81 -9.24 -10.88 13.23
CA GLU A 81 -8.83 -10.30 11.95
C GLU A 81 -9.25 -8.81 11.77
N SER A 82 -9.94 -8.22 12.78
CA SER A 82 -10.43 -6.83 12.67
C SER A 82 -9.35 -5.83 12.33
N ARG A 83 -8.21 -5.84 13.01
CA ARG A 83 -7.09 -4.92 12.72
C ARG A 83 -6.49 -5.11 11.33
N TYR A 84 -6.46 -6.35 10.85
CA TYR A 84 -6.00 -6.63 9.49
C TYR A 84 -6.98 -6.08 8.45
N ALA A 85 -8.27 -6.26 8.67
CA ALA A 85 -9.30 -5.71 7.80
C ALA A 85 -9.28 -4.17 7.79
N ASP A 86 -9.09 -3.53 8.95
CA ASP A 86 -8.90 -2.07 9.03
C ASP A 86 -7.67 -1.62 8.25
N TRP A 87 -6.59 -2.41 8.27
CA TRP A 87 -5.35 -2.12 7.56
C TRP A 87 -5.50 -2.24 6.04
N VAL A 88 -6.25 -3.26 5.57
CA VAL A 88 -6.63 -3.41 4.15
C VAL A 88 -7.53 -2.27 3.71
N TYR A 89 -8.56 -1.96 4.51
CA TYR A 89 -9.47 -0.84 4.24
C TYR A 89 -8.72 0.50 4.12
N GLN A 90 -7.76 0.74 5.01
CA GLN A 90 -6.92 1.93 4.91
C GLN A 90 -6.12 1.94 3.59
N GLY A 91 -5.56 0.82 3.15
CA GLY A 91 -4.85 0.71 1.88
C GLY A 91 -5.74 1.08 0.68
N ASP A 92 -6.95 0.56 0.64
CA ASP A 92 -7.93 0.88 -0.41
C ASP A 92 -8.32 2.36 -0.39
N HIS A 93 -8.63 2.91 0.78
CA HIS A 93 -8.95 4.33 0.94
C HIS A 93 -7.83 5.25 0.42
N MET A 94 -6.59 4.83 0.59
CA MET A 94 -5.43 5.60 0.15
C MET A 94 -5.27 5.61 -1.36
N LEU A 95 -5.52 4.48 -2.01
CA LEU A 95 -5.60 4.44 -3.47
C LEU A 95 -6.71 5.38 -3.96
N GLY A 96 -7.84 5.39 -3.27
CA GLY A 96 -8.94 6.34 -3.54
C GLY A 96 -8.46 7.80 -3.52
N GLN A 97 -7.71 8.21 -2.50
CA GLN A 97 -7.19 9.59 -2.40
C GLN A 97 -6.27 9.97 -3.56
N ILE A 98 -5.43 9.02 -4.03
CA ILE A 98 -4.57 9.23 -5.20
C ILE A 98 -5.43 9.39 -6.47
N LEU A 99 -6.44 8.54 -6.65
CA LEU A 99 -7.36 8.65 -7.79
C LEU A 99 -8.14 9.96 -7.77
N ASP A 100 -8.61 10.38 -6.61
CA ASP A 100 -9.30 11.66 -6.43
C ASP A 100 -8.40 12.86 -6.76
N ALA A 101 -7.12 12.80 -6.40
CA ALA A 101 -6.16 13.84 -6.76
C ALA A 101 -5.97 13.94 -8.28
N LEU A 102 -5.86 12.80 -8.97
CA LEU A 102 -5.77 12.77 -10.45
C LEU A 102 -7.04 13.34 -11.11
N GLU A 103 -8.22 13.07 -10.56
CA GLU A 103 -9.48 13.65 -11.07
C GLU A 103 -9.52 15.17 -10.85
N ARG A 104 -9.24 15.64 -9.63
CA ARG A 104 -9.26 17.08 -9.30
C ARG A 104 -8.29 17.90 -10.14
N THR A 105 -7.15 17.32 -10.50
CA THR A 105 -6.13 17.99 -11.33
C THR A 105 -6.36 17.84 -12.83
N GLY A 106 -7.38 17.06 -13.25
CA GLY A 106 -7.63 16.78 -14.66
C GLY A 106 -6.62 15.81 -15.31
N LEU A 107 -5.75 15.19 -14.51
CA LEU A 107 -4.71 14.29 -15.00
C LEU A 107 -5.19 12.84 -15.21
N ALA A 108 -6.39 12.48 -14.75
CA ALA A 108 -6.90 11.11 -14.78
C ALA A 108 -6.91 10.50 -16.18
N GLY A 109 -7.36 11.26 -17.21
CA GLY A 109 -7.39 10.80 -18.60
C GLY A 109 -6.00 10.64 -19.24
N HIS A 110 -4.97 11.20 -18.63
CA HIS A 110 -3.59 11.19 -19.10
C HIS A 110 -2.66 10.30 -18.26
N THR A 111 -3.20 9.64 -17.24
CA THR A 111 -2.41 8.81 -16.30
C THR A 111 -2.89 7.36 -16.33
N LEU A 112 -1.96 6.44 -16.60
CA LEU A 112 -2.16 5.01 -16.36
C LEU A 112 -1.87 4.72 -14.89
N VAL A 113 -2.88 4.29 -14.14
CA VAL A 113 -2.73 3.81 -12.76
C VAL A 113 -2.77 2.29 -12.76
N MET A 114 -1.79 1.68 -12.12
CA MET A 114 -1.74 0.23 -11.90
C MET A 114 -1.62 -0.04 -10.40
N ALA A 115 -2.39 -0.99 -9.90
CA ALA A 115 -2.32 -1.43 -8.51
C ALA A 115 -2.29 -2.96 -8.44
N THR A 116 -1.39 -3.49 -7.61
CA THR A 116 -1.19 -4.93 -7.48
C THR A 116 -0.52 -5.28 -6.15
N GLY A 117 -0.59 -6.55 -5.75
CA GLY A 117 0.27 -7.12 -4.71
C GLY A 117 1.60 -7.60 -5.28
N ASP A 118 2.59 -7.74 -4.42
CA ASP A 118 3.92 -8.26 -4.76
C ASP A 118 4.01 -9.78 -4.58
N ASN A 119 3.18 -10.36 -3.71
CA ASN A 119 3.14 -11.79 -3.40
C ASN A 119 1.92 -12.15 -2.53
N GLY A 120 1.57 -13.42 -2.49
CA GLY A 120 0.45 -13.95 -1.71
C GLY A 120 0.54 -13.66 -0.21
N ALA A 121 -0.60 -13.66 0.44
CA ALA A 121 -0.71 -13.34 1.87
C ALA A 121 -0.02 -14.39 2.75
N ALA A 122 0.79 -13.95 3.72
CA ALA A 122 1.42 -14.86 4.66
C ALA A 122 0.41 -15.45 5.64
N LYS A 123 0.40 -16.79 5.79
CA LYS A 123 -0.44 -17.52 6.76
C LYS A 123 -1.95 -17.27 6.65
N ARG A 124 -2.40 -16.81 5.49
CA ARG A 124 -3.82 -16.62 5.18
C ARG A 124 -4.13 -17.37 3.88
N PRO A 125 -4.52 -18.65 3.98
CA PRO A 125 -4.90 -19.41 2.80
C PRO A 125 -6.07 -18.71 2.10
N TYR A 126 -6.03 -18.67 0.79
CA TYR A 126 -7.02 -18.00 -0.04
C TYR A 126 -7.68 -19.00 -1.00
N PRO A 127 -8.62 -19.82 -0.52
CA PRO A 127 -9.28 -20.80 -1.39
C PRO A 127 -9.94 -20.12 -2.60
N PRO A 128 -9.90 -20.75 -3.78
CA PRO A 128 -9.39 -22.09 -4.08
C PRO A 128 -7.87 -22.18 -4.34
N LEU A 129 -7.10 -21.11 -4.12
CA LEU A 129 -5.67 -21.08 -4.38
C LEU A 129 -4.92 -21.96 -3.35
N ARG A 130 -3.99 -22.75 -3.87
CA ARG A 130 -3.16 -23.62 -3.02
C ARG A 130 -2.01 -22.81 -2.41
N GLU A 131 -1.76 -23.04 -1.10
CA GLU A 131 -0.67 -22.45 -0.32
C GLU A 131 -0.80 -20.92 -0.16
N ALA A 132 0.33 -20.25 0.17
CA ALA A 132 0.40 -18.83 0.52
C ALA A 132 1.81 -18.30 0.21
N LYS A 133 2.13 -17.09 0.69
CA LYS A 133 3.45 -16.44 0.55
C LYS A 133 4.61 -17.42 0.73
N SER A 134 5.64 -17.28 -0.10
CA SER A 134 6.85 -18.12 -0.15
C SER A 134 6.64 -19.51 -0.75
N SER A 135 5.51 -19.75 -1.40
CA SER A 135 5.20 -20.98 -2.11
C SER A 135 5.27 -20.77 -3.62
N ILE A 136 5.62 -21.83 -4.36
CA ILE A 136 5.57 -21.88 -5.82
C ILE A 136 4.15 -22.11 -6.36
N TYR A 137 3.18 -22.38 -5.50
CA TYR A 137 1.78 -22.56 -5.87
C TYR A 137 1.05 -21.23 -6.01
N GLU A 138 -0.12 -21.25 -6.66
CA GLU A 138 -0.92 -20.08 -6.99
C GLU A 138 -1.15 -19.13 -5.82
N GLY A 139 -1.38 -19.64 -4.61
CA GLY A 139 -1.55 -18.80 -3.43
C GLY A 139 -0.30 -18.04 -2.98
N GLY A 140 0.88 -18.36 -3.55
CA GLY A 140 2.13 -17.66 -3.27
C GLY A 140 2.43 -16.50 -4.21
N HIS A 141 1.92 -16.53 -5.44
CA HIS A 141 2.31 -15.59 -6.48
C HIS A 141 1.17 -15.03 -7.34
N ARG A 142 -0.05 -15.57 -7.24
CA ARG A 142 -1.21 -15.05 -7.96
C ARG A 142 -1.83 -13.91 -7.20
N GLU A 143 -1.55 -12.69 -7.66
CA GLU A 143 -2.01 -11.46 -7.04
C GLU A 143 -3.08 -10.77 -7.88
N PRO A 144 -4.00 -10.03 -7.25
CA PRO A 144 -4.87 -9.15 -7.99
C PRO A 144 -4.05 -8.07 -8.69
N PHE A 145 -4.40 -7.82 -9.95
CA PHE A 145 -3.86 -6.70 -10.72
C PHE A 145 -5.01 -5.88 -11.29
N VAL A 146 -4.99 -4.60 -11.05
CA VAL A 146 -5.95 -3.64 -11.60
C VAL A 146 -5.23 -2.54 -12.35
N ALA A 147 -5.75 -2.19 -13.52
CA ALA A 147 -5.27 -1.05 -14.28
C ALA A 147 -6.43 -0.11 -14.61
N ARG A 148 -6.20 1.19 -14.47
CA ARG A 148 -7.17 2.22 -14.78
C ARG A 148 -6.55 3.28 -15.68
N TRP A 149 -7.18 3.53 -16.83
CA TRP A 149 -6.84 4.64 -17.72
C TRP A 149 -8.11 5.10 -18.44
N PRO A 150 -8.79 6.13 -17.93
CA PRO A 150 -10.01 6.64 -18.55
C PRO A 150 -9.85 6.98 -20.02
N GLY A 151 -10.79 6.53 -20.85
CA GLY A 151 -10.74 6.73 -22.29
C GLY A 151 -9.77 5.83 -23.07
N LYS A 152 -8.94 5.03 -22.39
CA LYS A 152 -7.99 4.09 -23.03
C LYS A 152 -8.25 2.63 -22.65
N ILE A 153 -8.58 2.36 -21.39
CA ILE A 153 -8.97 1.03 -20.92
C ILE A 153 -10.47 1.00 -20.70
N GLN A 154 -11.14 0.05 -21.33
CA GLN A 154 -12.59 -0.12 -21.19
C GLN A 154 -12.92 -0.50 -19.74
N ALA A 155 -13.87 0.21 -19.13
CA ALA A 155 -14.33 -0.11 -17.79
C ALA A 155 -14.91 -1.53 -17.73
N ASN A 156 -14.69 -2.21 -16.60
CA ASN A 156 -15.15 -3.59 -16.35
C ASN A 156 -14.61 -4.64 -17.34
N SER A 157 -13.57 -4.31 -18.09
CA SER A 157 -12.89 -5.31 -18.93
C SER A 157 -12.00 -6.23 -18.10
N VAL A 158 -11.90 -7.49 -18.51
CA VAL A 158 -11.04 -8.50 -17.86
C VAL A 158 -10.07 -9.07 -18.89
N SER A 159 -8.82 -9.23 -18.49
CA SER A 159 -7.81 -9.92 -19.27
C SER A 159 -7.39 -11.20 -18.56
N HIS A 160 -7.30 -12.30 -19.30
CA HIS A 160 -6.79 -13.61 -18.81
C HIS A 160 -5.31 -13.82 -19.13
N ARG A 161 -4.61 -12.78 -19.57
CA ARG A 161 -3.17 -12.87 -19.84
C ARG A 161 -2.38 -12.84 -18.53
N THR A 162 -1.39 -13.72 -18.43
CA THR A 162 -0.41 -13.67 -17.35
C THR A 162 0.54 -12.50 -17.57
N ILE A 163 0.79 -11.74 -16.53
CA ILE A 163 1.80 -10.69 -16.50
C ILE A 163 2.73 -10.94 -15.32
N CYS A 164 3.98 -10.54 -15.45
CA CYS A 164 4.96 -10.50 -14.36
C CYS A 164 5.40 -9.05 -14.17
N LEU A 165 5.62 -8.69 -12.90
CA LEU A 165 6.10 -7.38 -12.48
C LEU A 165 7.60 -7.46 -12.13
#